data_cc32ac2704518a5dd12fcb8e7acb1467
#
_entry.id   cc32ac2704518a5dd12fcb8e7acb1467
#
_cell.length_a   1.000
_cell.length_b   1.000
_cell.length_c   1.000
_cell.angle_alpha   90.00
_cell.angle_beta   90.00
_cell.angle_gamma   90.00
#
_symmetry.space_group_name_H-M   'P 1'
#
loop_
_entity.id
_entity.type
_entity.pdbx_description
1 polymer ?
#
loop_
_entity_poly.entity_id
_entity_poly.type
_entity_poly.pdbx_seq_one_letter_code
_entity_poly.pdbx_strand_id
1 'polypeptide(L)' 'MAKTQVSMAELQRLMLAEIRTHDGCEDVTDVSIYHVTDDQAESNWSVGVVGCGSAAPDAANRAAINALVALRRKYDLLTD' A
#
# COMPACT_ATOMS: atom_id res chain seq x y z
N MET A 1 -20.38 2.28 -4.28
CA MET A 1 -20.40 1.56 -3.01
C MET A 1 -19.31 2.08 -2.10
N ALA A 2 -19.59 2.11 -0.82
CA ALA A 2 -18.61 2.63 0.15
C ALA A 2 -17.46 1.65 0.32
N LYS A 3 -16.25 2.19 0.42
CA LYS A 3 -15.07 1.40 0.73
C LYS A 3 -15.03 1.09 2.23
N THR A 4 -14.35 0.01 2.58
CA THR A 4 -14.13 -0.32 3.98
C THR A 4 -13.04 0.59 4.53
N GLN A 5 -13.29 1.23 5.68
CA GLN A 5 -12.29 2.06 6.35
C GLN A 5 -11.47 1.21 7.30
N VAL A 6 -10.15 1.33 7.21
CA VAL A 6 -9.22 0.56 8.02
C VAL A 6 -8.14 1.49 8.57
N SER A 7 -7.55 1.09 9.70
CA SER A 7 -6.49 1.88 10.31
C SER A 7 -5.22 1.86 9.46
N MET A 8 -4.33 2.82 9.74
CA MET A 8 -3.04 2.88 9.04
C MET A 8 -2.24 1.59 9.24
N ALA A 9 -2.23 1.04 10.46
CA ALA A 9 -1.53 -0.21 10.74
C ALA A 9 -2.11 -1.36 9.92
N GLU A 10 -3.42 -1.40 9.78
CA GLU A 10 -4.09 -2.43 8.99
C GLU A 10 -3.74 -2.29 7.51
N LEU A 11 -3.73 -1.05 6.98
CA LEU A 11 -3.33 -0.82 5.59
C LEU A 11 -1.88 -1.23 5.35
N GLN A 12 -0.98 -0.94 6.29
CA GLN A 12 0.41 -1.37 6.16
C GLN A 12 0.51 -2.88 6.05
N ARG A 13 -0.24 -3.59 6.88
CA ARG A 13 -0.25 -5.04 6.88
C ARG A 13 -0.80 -5.58 5.56
N LEU A 14 -1.92 -5.02 5.09
CA LEU A 14 -2.54 -5.45 3.84
C LEU A 14 -1.64 -5.18 2.64
N MET A 15 -1.02 -4.00 2.60
CA MET A 15 -0.09 -3.64 1.54
C MET A 15 1.11 -4.57 1.52
N LEU A 16 1.68 -4.84 2.69
CA LEU A 16 2.85 -5.70 2.79
C LEU A 16 2.54 -7.11 2.34
N ALA A 17 1.39 -7.65 2.75
CA ALA A 17 0.95 -8.98 2.35
C ALA A 17 0.79 -9.06 0.83
N GLU A 18 0.20 -8.02 0.23
CA GLU A 18 -0.02 -7.98 -1.21
C GLU A 18 1.30 -7.87 -1.98
N ILE A 19 2.21 -7.01 -1.51
CA ILE A 19 3.52 -6.85 -2.13
C ILE A 19 4.28 -8.17 -2.12
N ARG A 20 4.23 -8.91 -1.01
CA ARG A 20 4.95 -10.17 -0.87
C ARG A 20 4.42 -11.28 -1.77
N THR A 21 3.27 -11.11 -2.39
CA THR A 21 2.77 -12.09 -3.35
C THR A 21 3.44 -11.98 -4.72
N HIS A 22 4.18 -10.90 -4.96
CA HIS A 22 4.89 -10.71 -6.22
C HIS A 22 6.24 -11.42 -6.20
N ASP A 23 6.63 -11.98 -7.33
CA ASP A 23 7.92 -12.68 -7.46
C ASP A 23 9.07 -11.72 -7.18
N GLY A 24 9.99 -12.16 -6.34
CA GLY A 24 11.16 -11.35 -6.00
C GLY A 24 10.91 -10.35 -4.89
N CYS A 25 9.70 -10.27 -4.35
CA CYS A 25 9.35 -9.31 -3.31
C CYS A 25 9.05 -9.97 -1.96
N GLU A 26 9.35 -11.25 -1.80
CA GLU A 26 9.08 -11.98 -0.56
C GLU A 26 9.84 -11.41 0.63
N ASP A 27 10.97 -10.76 0.37
CA ASP A 27 11.83 -10.20 1.42
C ASP A 27 11.55 -8.73 1.72
N VAL A 28 10.53 -8.15 1.10
CA VAL A 28 10.13 -6.78 1.44
C VAL A 28 9.75 -6.74 2.92
N THR A 29 10.37 -5.81 3.66
CA THR A 29 10.28 -5.79 5.12
C THR A 29 9.25 -4.82 5.65
N ASP A 30 9.01 -3.72 4.91
CA ASP A 30 8.20 -2.63 5.45
C ASP A 30 7.62 -1.77 4.34
N VAL A 31 6.56 -1.05 4.68
CA VAL A 31 5.93 -0.10 3.76
C VAL A 31 5.35 1.06 4.57
N SER A 32 5.50 2.27 4.05
CA SER A 32 4.93 3.46 4.67
C SER A 32 3.63 3.85 3.98
N ILE A 33 2.63 4.19 4.80
CA ILE A 33 1.34 4.69 4.31
C ILE A 33 1.20 6.13 4.78
N TYR A 34 0.67 7.00 3.92
CA TYR A 34 0.39 8.37 4.32
C TYR A 34 -0.99 8.82 3.84
N HIS A 35 -1.53 9.80 4.54
CA HIS A 35 -2.85 10.35 4.28
C HIS A 35 -2.77 11.35 3.12
N VAL A 36 -3.70 11.22 2.18
CA VAL A 36 -3.82 12.13 1.03
C VAL A 36 -5.10 12.92 1.18
N THR A 37 -4.98 14.25 1.09
CA THR A 37 -6.13 15.15 1.25
C THR A 37 -6.61 15.76 -0.07
N ASP A 38 -6.14 15.26 -1.20
CA ASP A 38 -6.53 15.76 -2.51
C ASP A 38 -7.93 15.26 -2.86
N ASP A 39 -8.85 16.19 -3.11
CA ASP A 39 -10.24 15.86 -3.46
C ASP A 39 -10.36 15.09 -4.76
N GLN A 40 -9.38 15.19 -5.63
CA GLN A 40 -9.38 14.49 -6.91
C GLN A 40 -8.71 13.14 -6.85
N ALA A 41 -8.10 12.79 -5.71
CA ALA A 41 -7.50 11.49 -5.55
C ALA A 41 -8.56 10.41 -5.43
N GLU A 42 -8.26 9.24 -5.97
CA GLU A 42 -9.17 8.09 -5.95
C GLU A 42 -9.37 7.54 -4.54
N SER A 43 -8.40 7.79 -3.66
CA SER A 43 -8.46 7.34 -2.27
C SER A 43 -7.82 8.40 -1.38
N ASN A 44 -8.03 8.27 -0.08
CA ASN A 44 -7.48 9.22 0.90
C ASN A 44 -6.13 8.79 1.46
N TRP A 45 -5.47 7.84 0.83
CA TRP A 45 -4.16 7.35 1.29
C TRP A 45 -3.31 6.93 0.11
N SER A 46 -2.02 6.83 0.34
CA SER A 46 -1.08 6.35 -0.66
C SER A 46 0.09 5.67 0.01
N VAL A 47 0.87 4.95 -0.77
CA VAL A 47 2.07 4.30 -0.28
C VAL A 47 3.28 5.20 -0.53
N GLY A 48 4.15 5.28 0.47
CA GLY A 48 5.39 6.03 0.37
C GLY A 48 6.59 5.12 0.16
N VAL A 49 7.51 5.15 1.12
CA VAL A 49 8.75 4.38 1.04
C VAL A 49 8.48 2.91 1.32
N VAL A 50 9.18 2.06 0.57
CA VAL A 50 9.12 0.61 0.73
C VAL A 50 10.48 0.11 1.20
N GLY A 51 10.51 -0.65 2.30
CA GLY A 51 11.72 -1.33 2.74
C GLY A 51 11.92 -2.60 1.93
N CYS A 52 12.85 -2.55 1.00
CA CYS A 52 12.99 -3.60 -0.03
C CYS A 52 13.59 -4.90 0.49
N GLY A 53 14.32 -4.87 1.62
CA GLY A 53 15.06 -6.06 2.04
C GLY A 53 16.06 -6.46 0.97
N SER A 54 15.99 -7.71 0.51
CA SER A 54 16.84 -8.19 -0.57
C SER A 54 16.19 -8.03 -1.95
N ALA A 55 14.96 -7.50 -2.02
CA ALA A 55 14.29 -7.30 -3.30
C ALA A 55 14.92 -6.13 -4.06
N ALA A 56 14.89 -6.21 -5.39
CA ALA A 56 15.34 -5.09 -6.22
C ALA A 56 14.40 -3.90 -6.03
N PRO A 57 14.95 -2.67 -5.86
CA PRO A 57 14.09 -1.50 -5.63
C PRO A 57 13.02 -1.30 -6.70
N ASP A 58 13.35 -1.50 -7.97
CA ASP A 58 12.39 -1.34 -9.07
C ASP A 58 11.25 -2.36 -8.96
N ALA A 59 11.58 -3.60 -8.64
CA ALA A 59 10.57 -4.65 -8.47
C ALA A 59 9.68 -4.35 -7.26
N ALA A 60 10.26 -3.92 -6.15
CA ALA A 60 9.50 -3.58 -4.95
C ALA A 60 8.56 -2.40 -5.21
N ASN A 61 9.05 -1.36 -5.89
CA ASN A 61 8.22 -0.19 -6.20
C ASN A 61 7.07 -0.56 -7.14
N ARG A 62 7.33 -1.39 -8.14
CA ARG A 62 6.29 -1.84 -9.07
C ARG A 62 5.23 -2.65 -8.34
N ALA A 63 5.65 -3.55 -7.47
CA ALA A 63 4.73 -4.35 -6.66
C ALA A 63 3.91 -3.46 -5.74
N ALA A 64 4.53 -2.45 -5.13
CA ALA A 64 3.83 -1.50 -4.26
C ALA A 64 2.76 -0.72 -5.02
N ILE A 65 3.07 -0.26 -6.23
CA ILE A 65 2.10 0.47 -7.06
C ILE A 65 0.93 -0.45 -7.43
N ASN A 66 1.21 -1.68 -7.82
CA ASN A 66 0.17 -2.64 -8.18
C ASN A 66 -0.72 -2.97 -6.97
N ALA A 67 -0.11 -3.14 -5.80
CA ALA A 67 -0.85 -3.38 -4.57
C ALA A 67 -1.71 -2.19 -4.20
N LEU A 68 -1.18 -0.97 -4.35
CA LEU A 68 -1.93 0.25 -4.09
C LEU A 68 -3.17 0.35 -4.97
N VAL A 69 -3.01 0.10 -6.27
CA VAL A 69 -4.14 0.15 -7.21
C VAL A 69 -5.23 -0.85 -6.82
N ALA A 70 -4.82 -2.04 -6.40
CA ALA A 70 -5.79 -3.06 -5.99
C ALA A 70 -6.49 -2.70 -4.69
N LEU A 71 -5.74 -2.24 -3.69
CA LEU A 71 -6.29 -2.01 -2.36
C LEU A 71 -7.07 -0.70 -2.24
N ARG A 72 -6.65 0.36 -2.94
CA ARG A 72 -7.36 1.64 -2.84
C ARG A 72 -8.79 1.58 -3.38
N ARG A 73 -9.11 0.57 -4.15
CA ARG A 73 -10.48 0.34 -4.63
C ARG A 73 -11.35 -0.29 -3.57
N LYS A 74 -10.76 -0.95 -2.58
CA LYS A 74 -11.48 -1.70 -1.56
C LYS A 74 -11.47 -1.00 -0.21
N TYR A 75 -10.43 -0.22 0.08
CA TYR A 75 -10.18 0.32 1.41
C TYR A 75 -9.87 1.81 1.36
N ASP A 76 -10.33 2.50 2.37
CA ASP A 76 -9.92 3.87 2.67
C ASP A 76 -9.26 3.90 4.04
N LEU A 77 -8.39 4.90 4.25
CA LEU A 77 -7.77 5.11 5.53
C LEU A 77 -8.80 5.66 6.52
N LEU A 78 -8.90 5.01 7.68
CA LEU A 78 -9.78 5.48 8.73
C LEU A 78 -9.20 6.78 9.30
N THR A 79 -9.95 7.85 9.21
CA THR A 79 -9.57 9.15 9.76
C THR A 79 -10.56 9.57 10.81
N ASP A 80 -10.06 10.21 11.85
CA ASP A 80 -10.91 10.74 12.91
C ASP A 80 -11.57 12.07 12.54
#